data_0604f7074d6721858fe069d823aeb1ae
#
_entry.id   0604f7074d6721858fe069d823aeb1ae
#
_cell.length_a   1.000
_cell.length_b   1.000
_cell.length_c   1.000
_cell.angle_alpha   90.00
_cell.angle_beta   90.00
_cell.angle_gamma   90.00
#
_symmetry.space_group_name_H-M   'P 1'
#
loop_
_entity.id
_entity.type
_entity.pdbx_description
1 polymer ?
#
loop_
_entity_poly.entity_id
_entity_poly.type
_entity_poly.pdbx_seq_one_letter_code
_entity_poly.pdbx_strand_id
1 'polypeptide(L)'
;MTTKLGTDYILDALVAEGLAHLFMVPGGLVDPFLPALARQTKLQPVIAAHEGGAVYMADGYARASGRFGAALGIGGPGSCNMATAVAAAKTDGSPLLVMTGEVPVDLEDRGAFQDASQATLNDTAVMAPLTHLSQTVATANNLNHWFRHALTAMWSQPRGPVHLSLTHDALVGECVGAYVQVAGFFAQAQPLSTEAAETALRLLADANGAKSRIAVLAGAGVEHDAAAARLKEIAERWSIPVATTLRAKGVFPEDHPLSLGVFGYAGTRHATAAILGGELDCLLVLGSGFNERDTMHWTVRERSKAFMIHVNTDMEELTANGELGHVVPGSCHAFLDLMHKRAADIAPALTAGAAHRREWLAAIKAAPRLYDIENLSRRTTPIHPATAIAALRQALPRDGIALVDSGAHRAFAGHYWTAYEPRTYISATNLGPMGWAIPAAVGVQCAQPERRIAVITGDGCMQMHGIEVQTAARYRLPIVYVVINNSALGNVWLRARQYGALPAELTSIPDHDWAGFARALGAQGFTVRDPAQLDATFQQALAAGTTALIDVKADKNCPTPVYDFNAGARAWSYHE
;
A
#
# COMPACT_ATOMS: atom_id res chain seq x y z
N MET A 1 26.72 28.94 -18.40
CA MET A 1 25.86 28.07 -17.56
C MET A 1 24.43 28.53 -17.79
N THR A 2 23.51 27.63 -18.13
CA THR A 2 22.10 27.99 -18.29
C THR A 2 21.50 28.23 -16.90
N THR A 3 20.94 29.41 -16.70
CA THR A 3 20.14 29.74 -15.49
C THR A 3 18.69 29.41 -15.75
N LYS A 4 17.98 28.90 -14.74
CA LYS A 4 16.55 28.60 -14.77
C LYS A 4 15.92 29.11 -13.49
N LEU A 5 14.65 29.48 -13.53
CA LEU A 5 13.90 29.74 -12.27
C LEU A 5 13.82 28.46 -11.44
N GLY A 6 13.75 28.60 -10.12
CA GLY A 6 13.63 27.47 -9.22
C GLY A 6 12.45 26.54 -9.55
N THR A 7 11.31 27.12 -9.94
CA THR A 7 10.14 26.34 -10.40
C THR A 7 10.45 25.50 -11.66
N ASP A 8 11.06 26.08 -12.68
CA ASP A 8 11.44 25.34 -13.90
C ASP A 8 12.49 24.24 -13.57
N TYR A 9 13.44 24.53 -12.66
CA TYR A 9 14.42 23.56 -12.20
C TYR A 9 13.77 22.33 -11.54
N ILE A 10 12.81 22.55 -10.62
CA ILE A 10 12.09 21.48 -9.93
C ILE A 10 11.31 20.61 -10.93
N LEU A 11 10.54 21.24 -11.84
CA LEU A 11 9.74 20.48 -12.81
C LEU A 11 10.62 19.66 -13.76
N ASP A 12 11.73 20.22 -14.21
CA ASP A 12 12.70 19.50 -15.05
C ASP A 12 13.37 18.34 -14.28
N ALA A 13 13.63 18.52 -12.99
CA ALA A 13 14.18 17.47 -12.14
C ALA A 13 13.18 16.31 -11.95
N LEU A 14 11.89 16.60 -11.71
CA LEU A 14 10.83 15.59 -11.64
C LEU A 14 10.72 14.79 -12.94
N VAL A 15 10.76 15.47 -14.09
CA VAL A 15 10.76 14.82 -15.41
C VAL A 15 12.02 13.96 -15.59
N ALA A 16 13.19 14.45 -15.20
CA ALA A 16 14.45 13.70 -15.29
C ALA A 16 14.43 12.43 -14.41
N GLU A 17 13.76 12.48 -13.26
CA GLU A 17 13.53 11.31 -12.40
C GLU A 17 12.42 10.38 -12.95
N GLY A 18 11.81 10.75 -14.07
CA GLY A 18 10.85 9.93 -14.80
C GLY A 18 9.40 10.04 -14.32
N LEU A 19 9.04 11.13 -13.63
CA LEU A 19 7.66 11.40 -13.29
C LEU A 19 6.93 12.01 -14.50
N ALA A 20 5.68 11.58 -14.67
CA ALA A 20 4.75 12.13 -15.66
C ALA A 20 3.61 12.94 -15.03
N HIS A 21 3.45 12.89 -13.71
CA HIS A 21 2.36 13.56 -12.99
C HIS A 21 2.86 14.23 -11.72
N LEU A 22 2.25 15.39 -11.40
CA LEU A 22 2.40 16.13 -10.15
C LEU A 22 1.01 16.33 -9.55
N PHE A 23 0.76 15.86 -8.35
CA PHE A 23 -0.52 15.98 -7.67
C PHE A 23 -0.51 17.23 -6.77
N MET A 24 -1.52 18.11 -6.89
CA MET A 24 -1.42 19.39 -6.20
C MET A 24 -2.77 20.03 -5.89
N VAL A 25 -2.74 20.91 -4.90
CA VAL A 25 -3.76 21.93 -4.69
C VAL A 25 -3.08 23.30 -4.89
N PRO A 26 -3.47 24.09 -5.90
CA PRO A 26 -2.90 25.42 -6.12
C PRO A 26 -3.30 26.40 -5.00
N GLY A 27 -2.47 27.40 -4.76
CA GLY A 27 -2.71 28.48 -3.78
C GLY A 27 -1.56 29.47 -3.78
N GLY A 28 -1.76 30.67 -3.23
CA GLY A 28 -0.89 31.82 -3.40
C GLY A 28 0.62 31.56 -3.22
N LEU A 29 0.99 30.73 -2.25
CA LEU A 29 2.40 30.43 -2.02
C LEU A 29 3.05 29.49 -3.03
N VAL A 30 2.26 28.82 -3.88
CA VAL A 30 2.75 27.97 -4.99
C VAL A 30 2.35 28.48 -6.37
N ASP A 31 1.74 29.66 -6.47
CA ASP A 31 1.40 30.30 -7.75
C ASP A 31 2.59 30.44 -8.71
N PRO A 32 3.85 30.65 -8.27
CA PRO A 32 5.00 30.66 -9.18
C PRO A 32 5.16 29.39 -10.03
N PHE A 33 4.61 28.25 -9.59
CA PHE A 33 4.60 27.03 -10.41
C PHE A 33 3.63 27.08 -11.60
N LEU A 34 2.55 27.88 -11.54
CA LEU A 34 1.51 27.87 -12.58
C LEU A 34 2.04 28.21 -13.97
N PRO A 35 2.82 29.32 -14.17
CA PRO A 35 3.39 29.61 -15.48
C PRO A 35 4.45 28.58 -15.90
N ALA A 36 5.19 27.98 -14.98
CA ALA A 36 6.16 26.92 -15.28
C ALA A 36 5.46 25.63 -15.73
N LEU A 37 4.39 25.22 -15.06
CA LEU A 37 3.55 24.08 -15.44
C LEU A 37 2.87 24.28 -16.80
N ALA A 38 2.43 25.52 -17.10
CA ALA A 38 1.86 25.83 -18.42
C ALA A 38 2.86 25.66 -19.58
N ARG A 39 4.15 25.81 -19.32
CA ARG A 39 5.22 25.57 -20.31
C ARG A 39 5.69 24.12 -20.37
N GLN A 40 5.55 23.38 -19.26
CA GLN A 40 6.02 21.99 -19.14
C GLN A 40 5.04 21.03 -19.82
N THR A 41 5.53 20.26 -20.82
CA THR A 41 4.69 19.35 -21.62
C THR A 41 4.81 17.89 -21.24
N LYS A 42 5.82 17.54 -20.41
CA LYS A 42 6.12 16.15 -20.02
C LYS A 42 5.62 15.79 -18.61
N LEU A 43 5.19 16.77 -17.83
CA LEU A 43 4.68 16.60 -16.48
C LEU A 43 3.28 17.20 -16.39
N GLN A 44 2.28 16.35 -16.18
CA GLN A 44 0.89 16.76 -16.09
C GLN A 44 0.51 17.08 -14.63
N PRO A 45 0.03 18.30 -14.31
CA PRO A 45 -0.55 18.57 -13.00
C PRO A 45 -1.93 17.92 -12.87
N VAL A 46 -2.17 17.27 -11.72
CA VAL A 46 -3.48 16.73 -11.32
C VAL A 46 -3.95 17.52 -10.11
N ILE A 47 -5.02 18.28 -10.28
CA ILE A 47 -5.56 19.16 -9.24
C ILE A 47 -6.53 18.37 -8.38
N ALA A 48 -6.15 18.12 -7.14
CA ALA A 48 -6.96 17.48 -6.12
C ALA A 48 -7.98 18.45 -5.49
N ALA A 49 -8.96 17.92 -4.80
CA ALA A 49 -9.92 18.71 -4.02
C ALA A 49 -9.38 19.08 -2.62
N HIS A 50 -8.39 18.32 -2.13
CA HIS A 50 -7.83 18.48 -0.79
C HIS A 50 -6.35 18.06 -0.81
N GLU A 51 -5.49 18.73 -0.02
CA GLU A 51 -4.04 18.48 -0.03
C GLU A 51 -3.69 17.05 0.44
N GLY A 52 -4.40 16.53 1.44
CA GLY A 52 -4.29 15.11 1.83
C GLY A 52 -4.64 14.17 0.68
N GLY A 53 -5.65 14.53 -0.14
CA GLY A 53 -5.99 13.81 -1.37
C GLY A 53 -4.84 13.83 -2.38
N ALA A 54 -4.17 14.98 -2.58
CA ALA A 54 -3.01 15.08 -3.46
C ALA A 54 -1.86 14.15 -3.02
N VAL A 55 -1.57 14.09 -1.70
CA VAL A 55 -0.54 13.18 -1.16
C VAL A 55 -0.97 11.71 -1.32
N TYR A 56 -2.23 11.35 -1.10
CA TYR A 56 -2.72 9.99 -1.33
C TYR A 56 -2.66 9.60 -2.82
N MET A 57 -2.92 10.54 -3.75
CA MET A 57 -2.72 10.31 -5.18
C MET A 57 -1.25 10.04 -5.49
N ALA A 58 -0.34 10.85 -4.92
CA ALA A 58 1.10 10.62 -5.05
C ALA A 58 1.53 9.26 -4.49
N ASP A 59 0.99 8.83 -3.33
CA ASP A 59 1.24 7.53 -2.74
C ASP A 59 0.73 6.38 -3.64
N GLY A 60 -0.49 6.48 -4.16
CA GLY A 60 -1.02 5.53 -5.14
C GLY A 60 -0.15 5.42 -6.39
N TYR A 61 0.31 6.55 -6.92
CA TYR A 61 1.23 6.61 -8.07
C TYR A 61 2.55 5.90 -7.77
N ALA A 62 3.14 6.15 -6.60
CA ALA A 62 4.39 5.52 -6.19
C ALA A 62 4.26 3.99 -6.10
N ARG A 63 3.22 3.50 -5.44
CA ARG A 63 2.96 2.06 -5.25
C ARG A 63 2.72 1.34 -6.57
N ALA A 64 2.01 1.96 -7.50
CA ALA A 64 1.70 1.34 -8.80
C ALA A 64 2.83 1.41 -9.80
N SER A 65 3.60 2.51 -9.82
CA SER A 65 4.71 2.73 -10.77
C SER A 65 6.01 2.08 -10.34
N GLY A 66 6.22 1.87 -9.03
CA GLY A 66 7.53 1.52 -8.45
C GLY A 66 8.54 2.68 -8.46
N ARG A 67 8.10 3.89 -8.81
CA ARG A 67 8.83 5.15 -8.71
C ARG A 67 8.40 5.89 -7.45
N PHE A 68 8.86 7.12 -7.24
CA PHE A 68 8.27 7.96 -6.21
C PHE A 68 7.07 8.76 -6.73
N GLY A 69 6.25 9.26 -5.82
CA GLY A 69 5.19 10.22 -6.12
C GLY A 69 5.58 11.62 -5.65
N ALA A 70 5.02 12.66 -6.31
CA ALA A 70 5.25 14.04 -5.91
C ALA A 70 3.93 14.76 -5.63
N ALA A 71 3.85 15.45 -4.49
CA ALA A 71 2.72 16.29 -4.10
C ALA A 71 3.17 17.72 -3.83
N LEU A 72 2.32 18.70 -4.19
CA LEU A 72 2.58 20.13 -4.02
C LEU A 72 1.35 20.83 -3.43
N GLY A 73 1.55 21.66 -2.42
CA GLY A 73 0.54 22.54 -1.85
C GLY A 73 1.15 23.73 -1.14
N ILE A 74 0.32 24.52 -0.49
CA ILE A 74 0.81 25.67 0.31
C ILE A 74 1.32 25.22 1.68
N GLY A 75 2.19 25.97 2.30
CA GLY A 75 2.54 25.86 3.71
C GLY A 75 1.35 26.19 4.63
N GLY A 76 1.52 26.07 5.93
CA GLY A 76 0.47 26.33 6.90
C GLY A 76 -0.71 25.36 6.78
N PRO A 77 -1.89 25.81 6.32
CA PRO A 77 -3.06 24.94 6.24
C PRO A 77 -2.86 23.75 5.30
N GLY A 78 -2.14 23.91 4.19
CA GLY A 78 -1.88 22.82 3.25
C GLY A 78 -0.96 21.76 3.84
N SER A 79 0.15 22.14 4.46
CA SER A 79 1.06 21.20 5.13
C SER A 79 0.34 20.42 6.26
N CYS A 80 -0.49 21.09 7.06
CA CYS A 80 -1.29 20.44 8.10
C CYS A 80 -2.30 19.43 7.51
N ASN A 81 -2.96 19.77 6.41
CA ASN A 81 -3.89 18.88 5.72
C ASN A 81 -3.19 17.63 5.12
N MET A 82 -1.92 17.72 4.77
CA MET A 82 -1.12 16.60 4.23
C MET A 82 -0.66 15.61 5.31
N ALA A 83 -0.61 16.00 6.58
CA ALA A 83 0.08 15.27 7.65
C ALA A 83 -0.33 13.79 7.75
N THR A 84 -1.63 13.47 7.79
CA THR A 84 -2.11 12.08 7.87
C THR A 84 -1.67 11.26 6.65
N ALA A 85 -1.69 11.86 5.47
CA ALA A 85 -1.32 11.17 4.24
C ALA A 85 0.19 10.88 4.17
N VAL A 86 1.02 11.83 4.61
CA VAL A 86 2.47 11.66 4.73
C VAL A 86 2.80 10.58 5.76
N ALA A 87 2.12 10.56 6.92
CA ALA A 87 2.28 9.53 7.93
C ALA A 87 1.93 8.12 7.40
N ALA A 88 0.87 8.00 6.59
CA ALA A 88 0.52 6.74 5.95
C ALA A 88 1.60 6.25 4.99
N ALA A 89 2.16 7.14 4.19
CA ALA A 89 3.27 6.83 3.31
C ALA A 89 4.53 6.41 4.09
N LYS A 90 4.85 7.09 5.19
CA LYS A 90 6.00 6.75 6.04
C LYS A 90 5.87 5.35 6.61
N THR A 91 4.76 5.04 7.25
CA THR A 91 4.54 3.74 7.90
C THR A 91 4.50 2.58 6.91
N ASP A 92 4.17 2.84 5.65
CA ASP A 92 4.17 1.85 4.57
C ASP A 92 5.46 1.88 3.72
N GLY A 93 6.44 2.74 4.02
CA GLY A 93 7.70 2.85 3.26
C GLY A 93 7.50 3.29 1.82
N SER A 94 6.50 4.13 1.54
CA SER A 94 6.25 4.67 0.20
C SER A 94 7.14 5.87 -0.07
N PRO A 95 7.92 5.89 -1.15
CA PRO A 95 8.78 7.01 -1.50
C PRO A 95 7.93 8.17 -2.03
N LEU A 96 7.90 9.30 -1.32
CA LEU A 96 7.18 10.50 -1.70
C LEU A 96 8.03 11.76 -1.53
N LEU A 97 7.93 12.67 -2.49
CA LEU A 97 8.38 14.04 -2.37
C LEU A 97 7.18 14.95 -2.11
N VAL A 98 7.08 15.49 -0.92
CA VAL A 98 6.08 16.48 -0.54
C VAL A 98 6.73 17.86 -0.59
N MET A 99 6.12 18.79 -1.30
CA MET A 99 6.59 20.16 -1.44
C MET A 99 5.52 21.11 -0.95
N THR A 100 5.91 22.07 -0.12
CA THR A 100 5.03 23.16 0.33
C THR A 100 5.63 24.51 -0.02
N GLY A 101 4.78 25.46 -0.43
CA GLY A 101 5.21 26.84 -0.65
C GLY A 101 5.25 27.63 0.66
N GLU A 102 6.23 28.50 0.80
CA GLU A 102 6.43 29.35 1.98
C GLU A 102 6.53 30.82 1.57
N VAL A 103 6.26 31.72 2.51
CA VAL A 103 6.39 33.18 2.33
C VAL A 103 7.82 33.57 1.90
N PRO A 104 8.01 34.76 1.29
CA PRO A 104 9.34 35.32 1.08
C PRO A 104 10.11 35.46 2.41
N VAL A 105 11.42 35.21 2.39
CA VAL A 105 12.28 35.21 3.58
C VAL A 105 12.22 36.54 4.37
N ASP A 106 12.08 37.67 3.67
CA ASP A 106 11.98 38.98 4.30
C ASP A 106 10.63 39.28 4.98
N LEU A 107 9.63 38.37 4.78
CA LEU A 107 8.31 38.47 5.40
C LEU A 107 8.12 37.48 6.56
N GLU A 108 9.06 36.58 6.80
CA GLU A 108 9.01 35.65 7.93
C GLU A 108 8.90 36.38 9.26
N ASP A 109 8.03 35.90 10.18
CA ASP A 109 7.78 36.48 11.53
C ASP A 109 7.29 37.93 11.51
N ARG A 110 6.72 38.40 10.41
CA ARG A 110 6.20 39.76 10.27
C ARG A 110 4.68 39.82 10.15
N GLY A 111 4.00 38.70 10.44
CA GLY A 111 2.55 38.59 10.34
C GLY A 111 2.04 38.43 8.89
N ALA A 112 2.86 37.92 8.02
CA ALA A 112 2.45 37.57 6.65
C ALA A 112 1.33 36.53 6.65
N PHE A 113 0.44 36.61 5.68
CA PHE A 113 -0.64 35.64 5.53
C PHE A 113 -0.09 34.25 5.17
N GLN A 114 -0.50 33.23 5.93
CA GLN A 114 -0.05 31.83 5.78
C GLN A 114 1.45 31.63 6.02
N ASP A 115 2.09 32.48 6.82
CA ASP A 115 3.46 32.28 7.27
C ASP A 115 3.55 30.98 8.11
N ALA A 116 4.24 29.99 7.59
CA ALA A 116 4.51 28.71 8.22
C ALA A 116 6.01 28.47 8.42
N SER A 117 6.80 29.56 8.38
CA SER A 117 8.24 29.57 8.60
C SER A 117 8.62 29.08 10.01
N GLN A 118 9.91 28.87 10.23
CA GLN A 118 10.41 28.37 11.52
C GLN A 118 10.05 29.27 12.72
N ALA A 119 9.83 30.55 12.46
CA ALA A 119 9.49 31.50 13.50
C ALA A 119 8.01 31.50 13.90
N THR A 120 7.15 30.87 13.10
CA THR A 120 5.69 30.85 13.29
C THR A 120 5.17 29.43 13.52
N LEU A 121 4.41 28.85 12.56
CA LEU A 121 3.87 27.49 12.67
C LEU A 121 4.96 26.40 12.60
N ASN A 122 6.04 26.67 11.89
CA ASN A 122 7.15 25.75 11.65
C ASN A 122 6.70 24.43 10.98
N ASP A 123 6.25 24.52 9.73
CA ASP A 123 5.74 23.38 9.00
C ASP A 123 6.80 22.27 8.82
N THR A 124 8.09 22.63 8.76
CA THR A 124 9.18 21.65 8.76
C THR A 124 9.26 20.86 10.06
N ALA A 125 8.97 21.46 11.22
CA ALA A 125 8.87 20.74 12.49
C ALA A 125 7.60 19.85 12.54
N VAL A 126 6.49 20.31 11.97
CA VAL A 126 5.27 19.49 11.85
C VAL A 126 5.53 18.24 11.00
N MET A 127 6.27 18.38 9.90
CA MET A 127 6.55 17.28 8.97
C MET A 127 7.75 16.40 9.39
N ALA A 128 8.64 16.87 10.23
CA ALA A 128 9.85 16.14 10.63
C ALA A 128 9.58 14.73 11.18
N PRO A 129 8.63 14.49 12.10
CA PRO A 129 8.33 13.14 12.59
C PRO A 129 7.65 12.25 11.54
N LEU A 130 7.11 12.84 10.47
CA LEU A 130 6.35 12.15 9.42
C LEU A 130 7.20 11.83 8.18
N THR A 131 8.45 12.28 8.12
CA THR A 131 9.32 12.18 6.95
C THR A 131 10.72 11.69 7.34
N HIS A 132 11.54 11.30 6.35
CA HIS A 132 12.97 11.02 6.56
C HIS A 132 13.82 12.28 6.50
N LEU A 133 13.32 13.31 5.84
CA LEU A 133 13.91 14.65 5.79
C LEU A 133 12.77 15.66 5.69
N SER A 134 12.81 16.72 6.49
CA SER A 134 11.97 17.90 6.35
C SER A 134 12.85 19.15 6.42
N GLN A 135 12.86 19.95 5.35
CA GLN A 135 13.83 21.03 5.20
C GLN A 135 13.25 22.25 4.48
N THR A 136 13.53 23.44 5.00
CA THR A 136 13.27 24.69 4.29
C THR A 136 14.36 24.97 3.28
N VAL A 137 13.98 25.30 2.05
CA VAL A 137 14.83 25.77 0.98
C VAL A 137 14.63 27.28 0.84
N ALA A 138 15.50 28.06 1.44
CA ALA A 138 15.36 29.50 1.54
C ALA A 138 15.75 30.26 0.25
N THR A 139 16.57 29.71 -0.61
CA THR A 139 17.06 30.37 -1.82
C THR A 139 17.25 29.39 -2.98
N ALA A 140 17.16 29.90 -4.21
CA ALA A 140 17.42 29.12 -5.43
C ALA A 140 18.85 28.52 -5.48
N ASN A 141 19.83 29.16 -4.86
CA ASN A 141 21.22 28.67 -4.81
C ASN A 141 21.35 27.33 -4.06
N ASN A 142 20.50 27.10 -3.07
CA ASN A 142 20.50 25.87 -2.26
C ASN A 142 19.56 24.80 -2.79
N LEU A 143 18.72 25.12 -3.79
CA LEU A 143 17.67 24.23 -4.27
C LEU A 143 18.22 22.91 -4.82
N ASN A 144 19.26 22.96 -5.68
CA ASN A 144 19.88 21.75 -6.22
C ASN A 144 20.43 20.82 -5.11
N HIS A 145 21.07 21.39 -4.11
CA HIS A 145 21.61 20.63 -2.99
C HIS A 145 20.49 19.93 -2.20
N TRP A 146 19.50 20.67 -1.74
CA TRP A 146 18.43 20.12 -0.92
C TRP A 146 17.50 19.16 -1.68
N PHE A 147 17.25 19.44 -2.96
CA PHE A 147 16.44 18.54 -3.79
C PHE A 147 17.09 17.16 -3.94
N ARG A 148 18.39 17.12 -4.25
CA ARG A 148 19.15 15.86 -4.34
C ARG A 148 19.27 15.18 -2.98
N HIS A 149 19.49 15.95 -1.92
CA HIS A 149 19.59 15.38 -0.56
C HIS A 149 18.26 14.75 -0.13
N ALA A 150 17.13 15.41 -0.40
CA ALA A 150 15.81 14.87 -0.15
C ALA A 150 15.57 13.55 -0.91
N LEU A 151 15.86 13.50 -2.21
CA LEU A 151 15.73 12.26 -2.97
C LEU A 151 16.67 11.15 -2.46
N THR A 152 17.87 11.49 -2.02
CA THR A 152 18.78 10.53 -1.38
C THR A 152 18.18 9.97 -0.09
N ALA A 153 17.65 10.82 0.78
CA ALA A 153 17.00 10.39 2.01
C ALA A 153 15.76 9.53 1.74
N MET A 154 14.95 9.89 0.73
CA MET A 154 13.75 9.16 0.32
C MET A 154 14.04 7.72 -0.12
N TRP A 155 15.13 7.49 -0.84
CA TRP A 155 15.52 6.17 -1.36
C TRP A 155 16.40 5.37 -0.41
N SER A 156 16.96 5.99 0.65
CA SER A 156 17.69 5.28 1.69
C SER A 156 16.79 4.30 2.42
N GLN A 157 17.34 3.18 2.86
CA GLN A 157 16.56 2.15 3.54
C GLN A 157 16.42 2.45 5.06
N PRO A 158 15.22 2.30 5.63
CA PRO A 158 13.94 2.07 4.96
C PRO A 158 13.52 3.27 4.10
N ARG A 159 12.87 3.01 2.96
CA ARG A 159 12.36 4.07 2.08
C ARG A 159 11.22 4.83 2.74
N GLY A 160 10.99 6.09 2.35
CA GLY A 160 9.85 6.83 2.84
C GLY A 160 9.73 8.25 2.31
N PRO A 161 8.75 9.01 2.80
CA PRO A 161 8.50 10.36 2.34
C PRO A 161 9.56 11.35 2.83
N VAL A 162 9.73 12.40 2.04
CA VAL A 162 10.54 13.59 2.37
C VAL A 162 9.74 14.85 2.12
N HIS A 163 10.07 15.93 2.81
CA HIS A 163 9.40 17.22 2.72
C HIS A 163 10.39 18.35 2.44
N LEU A 164 10.04 19.21 1.49
CA LEU A 164 10.72 20.47 1.21
C LEU A 164 9.74 21.64 1.32
N SER A 165 9.98 22.56 2.27
CA SER A 165 9.31 23.84 2.35
C SER A 165 10.08 24.84 1.48
N LEU A 166 9.43 25.38 0.44
CA LEU A 166 10.05 26.16 -0.62
C LEU A 166 9.64 27.62 -0.47
N THR A 167 10.56 28.50 -0.06
CA THR A 167 10.25 29.93 0.02
C THR A 167 9.98 30.50 -1.38
N HIS A 168 9.23 31.60 -1.44
CA HIS A 168 9.01 32.31 -2.68
C HIS A 168 10.34 32.68 -3.37
N ASP A 169 11.37 33.06 -2.60
CA ASP A 169 12.71 33.39 -3.12
C ASP A 169 13.39 32.18 -3.80
N ALA A 170 13.18 30.99 -3.25
CA ALA A 170 13.69 29.76 -3.88
C ALA A 170 12.97 29.44 -5.19
N LEU A 171 11.67 29.76 -5.30
CA LEU A 171 10.86 29.46 -6.48
C LEU A 171 11.12 30.42 -7.65
N VAL A 172 11.27 31.72 -7.38
CA VAL A 172 11.44 32.76 -8.41
C VAL A 172 12.91 33.12 -8.67
N GLY A 173 13.82 32.69 -7.80
CA GLY A 173 15.26 32.94 -7.97
C GLY A 173 15.88 32.07 -9.07
N GLU A 174 17.06 32.51 -9.55
CA GLU A 174 17.79 31.78 -10.58
C GLU A 174 18.65 30.65 -10.00
N CYS A 175 18.38 29.44 -10.44
CA CYS A 175 19.20 28.23 -10.18
C CYS A 175 20.29 28.09 -11.22
N VAL A 176 21.51 27.80 -10.76
CA VAL A 176 22.67 27.54 -11.64
C VAL A 176 22.98 26.04 -11.65
N GLY A 177 23.15 25.48 -12.85
CA GLY A 177 23.58 24.10 -13.06
C GLY A 177 22.47 23.19 -13.59
N ALA A 178 22.89 22.02 -14.08
CA ALA A 178 21.97 20.97 -14.53
C ALA A 178 21.64 20.02 -13.38
N TYR A 179 20.42 19.50 -13.38
CA TYR A 179 20.02 18.43 -12.48
C TYR A 179 20.72 17.11 -12.85
N VAL A 180 21.17 16.38 -11.84
CA VAL A 180 21.75 15.03 -11.99
C VAL A 180 20.82 14.04 -11.33
N GLN A 181 20.30 13.09 -12.10
CA GLN A 181 19.37 12.06 -11.66
C GLN A 181 19.91 11.25 -10.48
N VAL A 182 19.07 11.00 -9.48
CA VAL A 182 19.41 10.32 -8.22
C VAL A 182 18.84 8.91 -8.18
N ALA A 183 17.59 8.69 -8.57
CA ALA A 183 16.91 7.40 -8.43
C ALA A 183 17.65 6.24 -9.13
N GLY A 184 18.30 6.49 -10.25
CA GLY A 184 19.05 5.47 -10.98
C GLY A 184 20.19 4.82 -10.17
N PHE A 185 20.79 5.55 -9.24
CA PHE A 185 21.84 5.00 -8.35
C PHE A 185 21.27 3.99 -7.36
N PHE A 186 20.09 4.28 -6.81
CA PHE A 186 19.45 3.41 -5.82
C PHE A 186 18.78 2.17 -6.43
N ALA A 187 18.31 2.27 -7.67
CA ALA A 187 17.75 1.11 -8.39
C ALA A 187 18.75 -0.04 -8.57
N GLN A 188 20.05 0.27 -8.58
CA GLN A 188 21.15 -0.70 -8.72
C GLN A 188 21.70 -1.18 -7.37
N ALA A 189 21.41 -0.46 -6.29
CA ALA A 189 21.89 -0.80 -4.96
C ALA A 189 21.01 -1.88 -4.33
N GLN A 190 21.54 -3.10 -4.23
CA GLN A 190 20.88 -4.24 -3.58
C GLN A 190 21.73 -4.69 -2.38
N PRO A 191 21.61 -4.05 -1.21
CA PRO A 191 22.43 -4.37 -0.06
C PRO A 191 22.16 -5.81 0.41
N LEU A 192 23.21 -6.54 0.81
CA LEU A 192 23.11 -7.87 1.39
C LEU A 192 24.32 -8.14 2.29
N SER A 193 24.07 -8.56 3.52
CA SER A 193 25.08 -9.18 4.37
C SER A 193 25.41 -10.57 3.83
N THR A 194 26.48 -10.69 3.06
CA THR A 194 26.85 -11.96 2.39
C THR A 194 27.11 -13.06 3.41
N GLU A 195 27.78 -12.79 4.52
CA GLU A 195 28.08 -13.78 5.55
C GLU A 195 26.79 -14.31 6.20
N ALA A 196 25.87 -13.43 6.57
CA ALA A 196 24.57 -13.82 7.14
C ALA A 196 23.74 -14.61 6.12
N ALA A 197 23.74 -14.19 4.86
CA ALA A 197 23.01 -14.89 3.80
C ALA A 197 23.58 -16.28 3.51
N GLU A 198 24.91 -16.44 3.43
CA GLU A 198 25.58 -17.74 3.26
C GLU A 198 25.28 -18.69 4.44
N THR A 199 25.20 -18.14 5.67
CA THR A 199 24.81 -18.91 6.85
C THR A 199 23.34 -19.34 6.75
N ALA A 200 22.45 -18.45 6.31
CA ALA A 200 21.04 -18.79 6.08
C ALA A 200 20.87 -19.92 5.05
N LEU A 201 21.66 -19.92 3.98
CA LEU A 201 21.61 -20.99 2.97
C LEU A 201 22.05 -22.34 3.54
N ARG A 202 23.08 -22.37 4.40
CA ARG A 202 23.50 -23.60 5.09
C ARG A 202 22.38 -24.11 6.01
N LEU A 203 21.78 -23.23 6.81
CA LEU A 203 20.68 -23.57 7.68
C LEU A 203 19.44 -24.10 6.93
N LEU A 204 19.12 -23.52 5.78
CA LEU A 204 18.07 -24.04 4.88
C LEU A 204 18.37 -25.44 4.36
N ALA A 205 19.64 -25.71 4.00
CA ALA A 205 20.08 -27.01 3.51
C ALA A 205 20.09 -28.07 4.63
N ASP A 206 20.42 -27.69 5.85
CA ASP A 206 20.49 -28.59 6.99
C ASP A 206 19.12 -28.87 7.63
N ALA A 207 18.08 -28.06 7.31
CA ALA A 207 16.76 -28.16 7.89
C ALA A 207 16.10 -29.54 7.60
N ASN A 208 16.26 -30.48 8.52
CA ASN A 208 15.57 -31.79 8.58
C ASN A 208 15.72 -32.69 7.32
N GLY A 209 16.69 -32.44 6.45
CA GLY A 209 17.02 -33.29 5.29
C GLY A 209 15.83 -33.56 4.35
N ALA A 210 15.65 -34.82 3.97
CA ALA A 210 14.59 -35.23 3.01
C ALA A 210 13.14 -35.11 3.55
N LYS A 211 12.96 -34.81 4.83
CA LYS A 211 11.64 -34.60 5.46
C LYS A 211 11.35 -33.14 5.77
N SER A 212 12.15 -32.20 5.25
CA SER A 212 12.02 -30.80 5.57
C SER A 212 10.72 -30.16 5.05
N ARG A 213 9.93 -29.60 5.95
CA ARG A 213 8.78 -28.75 5.67
C ARG A 213 9.20 -27.30 5.78
N ILE A 214 9.51 -26.70 4.65
CA ILE A 214 9.91 -25.29 4.52
C ILE A 214 8.75 -24.54 3.89
N ALA A 215 8.42 -23.35 4.40
CA ALA A 215 7.50 -22.41 3.77
C ALA A 215 8.11 -21.02 3.73
N VAL A 216 7.65 -20.20 2.79
CA VAL A 216 7.96 -18.76 2.72
C VAL A 216 6.79 -17.96 3.24
N LEU A 217 7.06 -16.93 4.05
CA LEU A 217 6.17 -15.81 4.31
C LEU A 217 6.72 -14.57 3.60
N ALA A 218 6.09 -14.18 2.49
CA ALA A 218 6.48 -13.03 1.70
C ALA A 218 5.76 -11.76 2.18
N GLY A 219 6.51 -10.76 2.59
CA GLY A 219 6.05 -9.43 2.96
C GLY A 219 6.26 -8.39 1.85
N ALA A 220 5.95 -7.13 2.14
CA ALA A 220 6.00 -6.03 1.17
C ALA A 220 7.40 -5.77 0.59
N GLY A 221 8.48 -6.11 1.32
CA GLY A 221 9.84 -5.99 0.83
C GLY A 221 10.09 -6.80 -0.45
N VAL A 222 9.39 -7.92 -0.65
CA VAL A 222 9.48 -8.69 -1.91
C VAL A 222 9.01 -7.87 -3.11
N GLU A 223 7.96 -7.04 -2.92
CA GLU A 223 7.47 -6.15 -3.98
C GLU A 223 8.37 -4.92 -4.15
N HIS A 224 8.81 -4.32 -3.03
CA HIS A 224 9.70 -3.15 -3.03
C HIS A 224 11.04 -3.45 -3.72
N ASP A 225 11.57 -4.65 -3.54
CA ASP A 225 12.83 -5.12 -4.11
C ASP A 225 12.66 -5.73 -5.51
N ALA A 226 11.45 -5.74 -6.07
CA ALA A 226 11.12 -6.38 -7.35
C ALA A 226 11.51 -7.88 -7.40
N ALA A 227 11.37 -8.58 -6.29
CA ALA A 227 11.83 -9.97 -6.12
C ALA A 227 10.77 -11.05 -6.45
N ALA A 228 9.54 -10.66 -6.82
CA ALA A 228 8.41 -11.58 -6.99
C ALA A 228 8.67 -12.69 -8.04
N ALA A 229 9.28 -12.35 -9.19
CA ALA A 229 9.60 -13.33 -10.23
C ALA A 229 10.65 -14.34 -9.75
N ARG A 230 11.68 -13.88 -9.05
CA ARG A 230 12.71 -14.74 -8.48
C ARG A 230 12.16 -15.63 -7.36
N LEU A 231 11.28 -15.09 -6.51
CA LEU A 231 10.58 -15.90 -5.50
C LEU A 231 9.79 -17.03 -6.14
N LYS A 232 9.04 -16.74 -7.21
CA LYS A 232 8.26 -17.77 -7.93
C LYS A 232 9.17 -18.87 -8.49
N GLU A 233 10.27 -18.52 -9.15
CA GLU A 233 11.25 -19.47 -9.69
C GLU A 233 11.82 -20.39 -8.60
N ILE A 234 12.23 -19.81 -7.46
CA ILE A 234 12.77 -20.55 -6.30
C ILE A 234 11.72 -21.50 -5.72
N ALA A 235 10.50 -21.02 -5.53
CA ALA A 235 9.38 -21.81 -5.00
C ALA A 235 9.05 -23.00 -5.91
N GLU A 236 8.96 -22.80 -7.21
CA GLU A 236 8.70 -23.84 -8.20
C GLU A 236 9.82 -24.87 -8.24
N ARG A 237 11.08 -24.41 -8.27
CA ARG A 237 12.27 -25.28 -8.36
C ARG A 237 12.33 -26.33 -7.24
N TRP A 238 11.98 -25.93 -6.04
CA TRP A 238 12.11 -26.79 -4.85
C TRP A 238 10.78 -27.14 -4.17
N SER A 239 9.65 -26.85 -4.82
CA SER A 239 8.31 -27.11 -4.28
C SER A 239 8.11 -26.50 -2.88
N ILE A 240 8.51 -25.25 -2.69
CA ILE A 240 8.37 -24.52 -1.42
C ILE A 240 7.04 -23.78 -1.42
N PRO A 241 6.10 -24.06 -0.51
CA PRO A 241 4.84 -23.32 -0.39
C PRO A 241 5.09 -21.88 0.05
N VAL A 242 4.27 -20.95 -0.48
CA VAL A 242 4.39 -19.52 -0.22
C VAL A 242 3.08 -18.98 0.34
N ALA A 243 3.15 -18.37 1.52
CA ALA A 243 2.16 -17.47 2.09
C ALA A 243 2.60 -16.02 1.87
N THR A 244 1.65 -15.09 1.83
CA THR A 244 1.93 -13.65 1.79
C THR A 244 1.33 -12.96 3.01
N THR A 245 1.89 -11.82 3.42
CA THR A 245 1.15 -10.91 4.30
C THR A 245 0.04 -10.22 3.50
N LEU A 246 -0.94 -9.59 4.19
CA LEU A 246 -2.00 -8.86 3.48
C LEU A 246 -1.44 -7.75 2.58
N ARG A 247 -0.38 -7.07 3.05
CA ARG A 247 0.27 -5.99 2.31
C ARG A 247 0.99 -6.47 1.05
N ALA A 248 1.46 -7.72 1.07
CA ALA A 248 2.16 -8.36 -0.05
C ALA A 248 1.23 -9.24 -0.92
N LYS A 249 -0.09 -9.13 -0.74
CA LYS A 249 -1.07 -9.93 -1.48
C LYS A 249 -0.90 -9.74 -2.99
N GLY A 250 -0.64 -10.87 -3.68
CA GLY A 250 -0.37 -10.88 -5.13
C GLY A 250 1.12 -10.97 -5.51
N VAL A 251 2.08 -10.74 -4.61
CA VAL A 251 3.51 -10.94 -4.95
C VAL A 251 3.81 -12.40 -5.31
N PHE A 252 2.97 -13.30 -4.84
CA PHE A 252 2.89 -14.69 -5.30
C PHE A 252 1.45 -14.97 -5.73
N PRO A 253 1.20 -15.46 -6.98
CA PRO A 253 -0.16 -15.65 -7.48
C PRO A 253 -0.97 -16.58 -6.57
N GLU A 254 -2.15 -16.14 -6.12
CA GLU A 254 -2.95 -16.94 -5.17
C GLU A 254 -3.62 -18.18 -5.80
N ASP A 255 -3.69 -18.26 -7.12
CA ASP A 255 -4.13 -19.44 -7.86
C ASP A 255 -2.99 -20.42 -8.19
N HIS A 256 -1.76 -20.09 -7.82
CA HIS A 256 -0.61 -20.97 -8.05
C HIS A 256 -0.70 -22.23 -7.16
N PRO A 257 -0.31 -23.43 -7.65
CA PRO A 257 -0.35 -24.66 -6.86
C PRO A 257 0.42 -24.61 -5.53
N LEU A 258 1.48 -23.82 -5.45
CA LEU A 258 2.28 -23.64 -4.23
C LEU A 258 1.78 -22.50 -3.33
N SER A 259 0.74 -21.75 -3.73
CA SER A 259 0.21 -20.68 -2.90
C SER A 259 -0.57 -21.23 -1.70
N LEU A 260 -0.29 -20.67 -0.54
CA LEU A 260 -1.03 -20.85 0.69
C LEU A 260 -2.06 -19.72 0.92
N GLY A 261 -1.96 -18.62 0.15
CA GLY A 261 -2.76 -17.40 0.33
C GLY A 261 -2.17 -16.49 1.39
N VAL A 262 -3.02 -15.65 2.00
CA VAL A 262 -2.61 -14.66 3.01
C VAL A 262 -2.46 -15.32 4.38
N PHE A 263 -1.40 -14.98 5.09
CA PHE A 263 -1.22 -15.24 6.52
C PHE A 263 -1.41 -13.96 7.33
N GLY A 264 -1.88 -14.07 8.56
CA GLY A 264 -2.13 -12.93 9.43
C GLY A 264 -3.55 -12.39 9.32
N TYR A 265 -3.72 -11.07 9.39
CA TYR A 265 -5.03 -10.42 9.31
C TYR A 265 -5.78 -10.76 8.02
N ALA A 266 -7.03 -11.18 8.16
CA ALA A 266 -7.86 -11.67 7.06
C ALA A 266 -7.24 -12.87 6.31
N GLY A 267 -6.42 -13.65 7.01
CA GLY A 267 -5.66 -14.77 6.46
C GLY A 267 -6.52 -15.95 6.00
N THR A 268 -5.90 -16.83 5.23
CA THR A 268 -6.53 -18.04 4.69
C THR A 268 -6.28 -19.25 5.59
N ARG A 269 -7.16 -20.24 5.53
CA ARG A 269 -7.03 -21.51 6.26
C ARG A 269 -5.71 -22.23 5.93
N HIS A 270 -5.31 -22.27 4.66
CA HIS A 270 -4.09 -22.95 4.24
C HIS A 270 -2.84 -22.32 4.83
N ALA A 271 -2.74 -20.97 4.80
CA ALA A 271 -1.59 -20.28 5.38
C ALA A 271 -1.52 -20.46 6.90
N THR A 272 -2.66 -20.37 7.59
CA THR A 272 -2.74 -20.62 9.04
C THR A 272 -2.34 -22.05 9.39
N ALA A 273 -2.85 -23.05 8.67
CA ALA A 273 -2.51 -24.45 8.90
C ALA A 273 -1.02 -24.74 8.64
N ALA A 274 -0.43 -24.14 7.61
CA ALA A 274 0.97 -24.34 7.29
C ALA A 274 1.90 -23.75 8.37
N ILE A 275 1.61 -22.52 8.82
CA ILE A 275 2.53 -21.76 9.69
C ILE A 275 2.31 -22.09 11.17
N LEU A 276 1.06 -22.27 11.60
CA LEU A 276 0.69 -22.51 13.01
C LEU A 276 0.30 -23.96 13.33
N GLY A 277 0.23 -24.85 12.34
CA GLY A 277 -0.15 -26.25 12.53
C GLY A 277 0.87 -27.13 13.27
N GLY A 278 2.03 -26.59 13.62
CA GLY A 278 3.05 -27.26 14.43
C GLY A 278 3.94 -28.24 13.68
N GLU A 279 3.77 -28.39 12.38
CA GLU A 279 4.54 -29.33 11.55
C GLU A 279 5.67 -28.67 10.74
N LEU A 280 5.74 -27.35 10.71
CA LEU A 280 6.71 -26.57 9.95
C LEU A 280 8.10 -26.67 10.60
N ASP A 281 9.13 -27.01 9.83
CA ASP A 281 10.53 -27.09 10.32
C ASP A 281 11.24 -25.73 10.15
N CYS A 282 11.02 -25.03 9.02
CA CYS A 282 11.64 -23.74 8.74
C CYS A 282 10.67 -22.76 8.06
N LEU A 283 10.63 -21.53 8.58
CA LEU A 283 9.91 -20.40 7.99
C LEU A 283 10.92 -19.39 7.45
N LEU A 284 10.93 -19.21 6.13
CA LEU A 284 11.70 -18.15 5.47
C LEU A 284 10.84 -16.91 5.35
N VAL A 285 11.10 -15.88 6.15
CA VAL A 285 10.41 -14.60 6.15
C VAL A 285 11.17 -13.63 5.25
N LEU A 286 10.52 -13.15 4.20
CA LEU A 286 11.11 -12.27 3.20
C LEU A 286 10.43 -10.89 3.21
N GLY A 287 11.10 -9.86 3.68
CA GLY A 287 10.65 -8.48 3.58
C GLY A 287 9.33 -8.18 4.31
N SER A 288 9.06 -8.84 5.43
CA SER A 288 7.96 -8.52 6.34
C SER A 288 8.51 -7.86 7.59
N GLY A 289 7.84 -6.82 8.09
CA GLY A 289 8.15 -6.23 9.39
C GLY A 289 7.76 -7.14 10.56
N PHE A 290 7.12 -8.27 10.27
CA PHE A 290 6.70 -9.26 11.27
C PHE A 290 5.87 -8.65 12.40
N ASN A 291 5.05 -7.65 12.03
CA ASN A 291 4.22 -6.87 12.94
C ASN A 291 3.00 -7.65 13.45
N GLU A 292 2.21 -7.02 14.31
CA GLU A 292 1.02 -7.59 14.93
C GLU A 292 0.08 -8.28 13.93
N ARG A 293 -0.25 -7.60 12.81
CA ARG A 293 -1.21 -8.09 11.82
C ARG A 293 -0.64 -9.18 10.93
N ASP A 294 0.65 -9.11 10.62
CA ASP A 294 1.34 -10.12 9.81
C ASP A 294 1.55 -11.43 10.57
N THR A 295 1.47 -11.40 11.91
CA THR A 295 1.80 -12.52 12.80
C THR A 295 0.61 -13.03 13.60
N MET A 296 -0.61 -12.53 13.36
CA MET A 296 -1.80 -12.83 14.17
C MET A 296 -1.53 -12.54 15.67
N HIS A 297 -1.24 -11.27 16.00
CA HIS A 297 -0.89 -10.82 17.36
C HIS A 297 0.32 -11.56 17.94
N TRP A 298 1.39 -11.67 17.14
CA TRP A 298 2.64 -12.37 17.49
C TRP A 298 2.46 -13.86 17.86
N THR A 299 1.31 -14.47 17.56
CA THR A 299 1.02 -15.88 17.80
C THR A 299 2.05 -16.82 17.16
N VAL A 300 2.68 -16.41 16.06
CA VAL A 300 3.78 -17.17 15.42
C VAL A 300 4.92 -17.44 16.39
N ARG A 301 5.27 -16.47 17.26
CA ARG A 301 6.34 -16.63 18.27
C ARG A 301 6.00 -17.68 19.30
N GLU A 302 4.73 -17.78 19.68
CA GLU A 302 4.29 -18.68 20.76
C GLU A 302 4.02 -20.09 20.25
N ARG A 303 3.54 -20.24 19.02
CA ARG A 303 3.00 -21.49 18.49
C ARG A 303 3.83 -22.17 17.43
N SER A 304 4.53 -21.40 16.58
CA SER A 304 5.41 -22.01 15.60
C SER A 304 6.70 -22.49 16.27
N LYS A 305 6.99 -23.78 16.10
CA LYS A 305 8.28 -24.37 16.50
C LYS A 305 9.31 -24.30 15.37
N ALA A 306 8.93 -23.73 14.25
CA ALA A 306 9.79 -23.62 13.08
C ALA A 306 10.99 -22.71 13.38
N PHE A 307 12.15 -23.13 12.91
CA PHE A 307 13.31 -22.24 12.84
C PHE A 307 13.03 -21.13 11.83
N MET A 308 13.29 -19.87 12.18
CA MET A 308 13.04 -18.74 11.27
C MET A 308 14.32 -18.19 10.67
N ILE A 309 14.26 -17.89 9.38
CA ILE A 309 15.25 -17.08 8.67
C ILE A 309 14.53 -15.81 8.22
N HIS A 310 14.98 -14.65 8.69
CA HIS A 310 14.33 -13.38 8.41
C HIS A 310 15.23 -12.47 7.59
N VAL A 311 14.82 -12.14 6.36
CA VAL A 311 15.52 -11.26 5.42
C VAL A 311 14.79 -9.94 5.32
N ASN A 312 15.45 -8.82 5.64
CA ASN A 312 14.87 -7.48 5.52
C ASN A 312 15.98 -6.43 5.35
N THR A 313 15.68 -5.33 4.67
CA THR A 313 16.56 -4.15 4.58
C THR A 313 16.43 -3.24 5.80
N ASP A 314 15.35 -3.33 6.55
CA ASP A 314 15.11 -2.55 7.76
C ASP A 314 15.68 -3.27 8.99
N MET A 315 16.74 -2.68 9.55
CA MET A 315 17.43 -3.23 10.72
C MET A 315 16.59 -3.14 12.00
N GLU A 316 15.73 -2.13 12.11
CA GLU A 316 14.85 -1.98 13.27
C GLU A 316 13.79 -3.10 13.28
N GLU A 317 13.17 -3.37 12.13
CA GLU A 317 12.23 -4.49 11.98
C GLU A 317 12.89 -5.84 12.27
N LEU A 318 14.12 -6.06 11.80
CA LEU A 318 14.88 -7.30 12.06
C LEU A 318 15.18 -7.52 13.54
N THR A 319 15.54 -6.45 14.26
CA THR A 319 15.93 -6.54 15.67
C THR A 319 14.74 -6.54 16.62
N ALA A 320 13.71 -5.73 16.34
CA ALA A 320 12.52 -5.67 17.19
C ALA A 320 11.70 -6.97 17.20
N ASN A 321 11.70 -7.68 16.07
CA ASN A 321 10.85 -8.86 15.87
C ASN A 321 11.63 -10.14 15.53
N GLY A 322 12.96 -10.10 15.44
CA GLY A 322 13.81 -11.16 14.89
C GLY A 322 14.34 -12.20 15.88
N GLU A 323 13.86 -12.27 17.12
CA GLU A 323 14.43 -13.12 18.18
C GLU A 323 14.29 -14.66 17.98
N LEU A 324 13.71 -15.11 16.88
CA LEU A 324 13.30 -16.51 16.72
C LEU A 324 14.15 -17.32 15.73
N GLY A 325 15.33 -16.84 15.35
CA GLY A 325 16.14 -17.57 14.38
C GLY A 325 17.35 -16.79 13.86
N HIS A 326 17.59 -16.88 12.57
CA HIS A 326 18.72 -16.23 11.90
C HIS A 326 18.25 -15.02 11.10
N VAL A 327 18.88 -13.86 11.31
CA VAL A 327 18.57 -12.62 10.60
C VAL A 327 19.55 -12.38 9.47
N VAL A 328 19.05 -11.90 8.34
CA VAL A 328 19.84 -11.55 7.15
C VAL A 328 19.54 -10.10 6.77
N PRO A 329 20.41 -9.15 7.17
CA PRO A 329 20.31 -7.78 6.71
C PRO A 329 20.52 -7.70 5.20
N GLY A 330 19.48 -7.30 4.45
CA GLY A 330 19.59 -7.17 3.02
C GLY A 330 18.28 -7.26 2.25
N SER A 331 18.39 -7.00 0.96
CA SER A 331 17.27 -7.03 0.03
C SER A 331 16.85 -8.47 -0.27
N CYS A 332 15.53 -8.66 -0.37
CA CYS A 332 14.94 -9.93 -0.76
C CYS A 332 15.43 -10.37 -2.16
N HIS A 333 15.61 -9.43 -3.08
CA HIS A 333 16.12 -9.72 -4.42
C HIS A 333 17.53 -10.27 -4.37
N ALA A 334 18.45 -9.58 -3.67
CA ALA A 334 19.85 -10.01 -3.56
C ALA A 334 19.97 -11.38 -2.85
N PHE A 335 19.16 -11.62 -1.82
CA PHE A 335 19.14 -12.91 -1.13
C PHE A 335 18.65 -14.05 -2.04
N LEU A 336 17.54 -13.86 -2.75
CA LEU A 336 17.01 -14.87 -3.67
C LEU A 336 17.94 -15.09 -4.87
N ASP A 337 18.62 -14.06 -5.35
CA ASP A 337 19.67 -14.19 -6.38
C ASP A 337 20.88 -14.98 -5.89
N LEU A 338 21.32 -14.75 -4.64
CA LEU A 338 22.36 -15.58 -4.04
C LEU A 338 21.92 -17.04 -3.91
N MET A 339 20.69 -17.28 -3.47
CA MET A 339 20.07 -18.59 -3.39
C MET A 339 20.03 -19.29 -4.76
N HIS A 340 19.72 -18.55 -5.82
CA HIS A 340 19.76 -19.06 -7.20
C HIS A 340 21.20 -19.37 -7.65
N LYS A 341 22.17 -18.50 -7.38
CA LYS A 341 23.59 -18.70 -7.74
C LYS A 341 24.22 -19.88 -6.99
N ARG A 342 23.85 -20.07 -5.72
CA ARG A 342 24.31 -21.18 -4.88
C ARG A 342 23.46 -22.45 -5.03
N ALA A 343 22.62 -22.51 -6.05
CA ALA A 343 21.70 -23.62 -6.25
C ALA A 343 22.39 -25.00 -6.28
N ALA A 344 23.60 -25.10 -6.86
CA ALA A 344 24.35 -26.35 -6.89
C ALA A 344 24.69 -26.87 -5.48
N ASP A 345 24.99 -25.97 -4.56
CA ASP A 345 25.41 -26.31 -3.20
C ASP A 345 24.23 -26.74 -2.31
N ILE A 346 23.06 -26.08 -2.47
CA ILE A 346 21.86 -26.29 -1.64
C ILE A 346 20.81 -27.22 -2.26
N ALA A 347 20.87 -27.41 -3.59
CA ALA A 347 19.86 -28.20 -4.32
C ALA A 347 19.76 -29.65 -3.86
N PRO A 348 20.83 -30.39 -3.51
CA PRO A 348 20.69 -31.77 -3.06
C PRO A 348 19.72 -31.91 -1.88
N ALA A 349 19.86 -31.08 -0.85
CA ALA A 349 19.01 -31.08 0.33
C ALA A 349 17.59 -30.60 0.04
N LEU A 350 17.45 -29.45 -0.64
CA LEU A 350 16.14 -28.88 -0.97
C LEU A 350 15.34 -29.76 -1.94
N THR A 351 16.00 -30.40 -2.91
CA THR A 351 15.35 -31.31 -3.86
C THR A 351 14.93 -32.60 -3.18
N ALA A 352 15.73 -33.15 -2.28
CA ALA A 352 15.38 -34.34 -1.51
C ALA A 352 14.08 -34.17 -0.72
N GLY A 353 13.84 -32.98 -0.13
CA GLY A 353 12.61 -32.65 0.59
C GLY A 353 11.41 -32.29 -0.28
N ALA A 354 11.55 -32.12 -1.59
CA ALA A 354 10.49 -31.60 -2.44
C ALA A 354 9.24 -32.52 -2.50
N ALA A 355 9.42 -33.84 -2.52
CA ALA A 355 8.30 -34.78 -2.51
C ALA A 355 7.50 -34.66 -1.21
N HIS A 356 8.19 -34.64 -0.09
CA HIS A 356 7.56 -34.51 1.24
C HIS A 356 6.81 -33.18 1.42
N ARG A 357 7.37 -32.07 0.91
CA ARG A 357 6.68 -30.77 0.89
C ARG A 357 5.41 -30.79 0.04
N ARG A 358 5.41 -31.48 -1.10
CA ARG A 358 4.20 -31.63 -1.94
C ARG A 358 3.11 -32.45 -1.23
N GLU A 359 3.48 -33.55 -0.56
CA GLU A 359 2.54 -34.37 0.22
C GLU A 359 1.94 -33.58 1.39
N TRP A 360 2.78 -32.86 2.15
CA TRP A 360 2.34 -31.99 3.21
C TRP A 360 1.40 -30.88 2.70
N LEU A 361 1.75 -30.21 1.59
CA LEU A 361 0.90 -29.20 0.98
C LEU A 361 -0.43 -29.78 0.49
N ALA A 362 -0.43 -30.99 -0.07
CA ALA A 362 -1.65 -31.67 -0.50
C ALA A 362 -2.58 -31.95 0.69
N ALA A 363 -2.02 -32.38 1.84
CA ALA A 363 -2.79 -32.57 3.07
C ALA A 363 -3.43 -31.27 3.57
N ILE A 364 -2.71 -30.15 3.55
CA ILE A 364 -3.25 -28.83 3.90
C ILE A 364 -4.38 -28.43 2.95
N LYS A 365 -4.19 -28.65 1.65
CA LYS A 365 -5.15 -28.26 0.60
C LYS A 365 -6.35 -29.20 0.48
N ALA A 366 -6.41 -30.28 1.21
CA ALA A 366 -7.60 -31.12 1.32
C ALA A 366 -8.81 -30.36 1.91
N ALA A 367 -8.57 -29.34 2.72
CA ALA A 367 -9.60 -28.42 3.20
C ALA A 367 -9.76 -27.21 2.24
N PRO A 368 -10.92 -26.53 2.21
CA PRO A 368 -11.08 -25.28 1.45
C PRO A 368 -10.08 -24.21 1.90
N ARG A 369 -9.53 -23.45 0.93
CA ARG A 369 -8.58 -22.35 1.21
C ARG A 369 -9.17 -21.28 2.13
N LEU A 370 -10.42 -20.92 1.88
CA LEU A 370 -11.13 -19.86 2.59
C LEU A 370 -11.97 -20.44 3.73
N TYR A 371 -12.06 -19.72 4.82
CA TYR A 371 -13.10 -19.92 5.81
C TYR A 371 -14.44 -19.42 5.25
N ASP A 372 -15.55 -20.03 5.68
CA ASP A 372 -16.93 -19.62 5.31
C ASP A 372 -17.08 -19.35 3.79
N ILE A 373 -16.57 -20.26 2.98
CA ILE A 373 -16.55 -20.14 1.51
C ILE A 373 -17.97 -19.95 0.91
N GLU A 374 -19.00 -20.41 1.60
CA GLU A 374 -20.41 -20.24 1.22
C GLU A 374 -20.86 -18.78 1.15
N ASN A 375 -20.15 -17.87 1.85
CA ASN A 375 -20.43 -16.43 1.82
C ASN A 375 -20.22 -15.81 0.43
N LEU A 376 -19.41 -16.43 -0.43
CA LEU A 376 -19.15 -15.96 -1.80
C LEU A 376 -20.43 -15.99 -2.67
N SER A 377 -21.38 -16.86 -2.36
CA SER A 377 -22.59 -17.08 -3.17
C SER A 377 -23.89 -16.80 -2.43
N ARG A 378 -23.84 -16.12 -1.27
CA ARG A 378 -25.04 -15.77 -0.51
C ARG A 378 -25.96 -14.82 -1.29
N ARG A 379 -27.27 -15.09 -1.27
CA ARG A 379 -28.31 -14.30 -1.96
C ARG A 379 -29.20 -13.57 -0.96
N THR A 380 -28.61 -12.97 0.08
CA THR A 380 -29.32 -12.22 1.11
C THR A 380 -29.48 -10.74 0.74
N THR A 381 -30.53 -10.12 1.26
CA THR A 381 -30.75 -8.67 1.23
C THR A 381 -30.96 -8.20 2.67
N PRO A 382 -30.14 -7.24 3.18
CA PRO A 382 -29.02 -6.57 2.51
C PRO A 382 -27.90 -7.51 2.06
N ILE A 383 -27.07 -7.06 1.10
CA ILE A 383 -26.07 -7.88 0.41
C ILE A 383 -24.93 -8.26 1.36
N HIS A 384 -24.55 -9.53 1.36
CA HIS A 384 -23.37 -9.97 2.11
C HIS A 384 -22.09 -9.40 1.44
N PRO A 385 -21.16 -8.72 2.17
CA PRO A 385 -19.98 -8.09 1.57
C PRO A 385 -19.10 -9.04 0.75
N ALA A 386 -18.93 -10.29 1.19
CA ALA A 386 -18.17 -11.30 0.46
C ALA A 386 -18.75 -11.59 -0.93
N THR A 387 -20.07 -11.61 -1.08
CA THR A 387 -20.75 -11.82 -2.37
C THR A 387 -20.43 -10.68 -3.35
N ALA A 388 -20.50 -9.42 -2.87
CA ALA A 388 -20.16 -8.26 -3.68
C ALA A 388 -18.69 -8.28 -4.13
N ILE A 389 -17.77 -8.64 -3.23
CA ILE A 389 -16.34 -8.74 -3.52
C ILE A 389 -16.06 -9.87 -4.52
N ALA A 390 -16.73 -11.01 -4.39
CA ALA A 390 -16.58 -12.12 -5.33
C ALA A 390 -17.07 -11.74 -6.74
N ALA A 391 -18.23 -11.10 -6.86
CA ALA A 391 -18.77 -10.63 -8.13
C ALA A 391 -17.85 -9.58 -8.77
N LEU A 392 -17.32 -8.62 -7.99
CA LEU A 392 -16.35 -7.64 -8.49
C LEU A 392 -15.07 -8.32 -8.98
N ARG A 393 -14.53 -9.33 -8.24
CA ARG A 393 -13.32 -10.05 -8.67
C ARG A 393 -13.54 -10.78 -10.01
N GLN A 394 -14.72 -11.37 -10.22
CA GLN A 394 -15.06 -12.04 -11.46
C GLN A 394 -15.19 -11.07 -12.64
N ALA A 395 -15.72 -9.86 -12.39
CA ALA A 395 -15.90 -8.82 -13.40
C ALA A 395 -14.57 -8.14 -13.79
N LEU A 396 -13.63 -7.98 -12.83
CA LEU A 396 -12.37 -7.30 -13.07
C LEU A 396 -11.39 -8.23 -13.82
N PRO A 397 -10.67 -7.75 -14.87
CA PRO A 397 -9.63 -8.53 -15.55
C PRO A 397 -8.58 -9.09 -14.57
N ARG A 398 -7.85 -10.10 -15.00
CA ARG A 398 -6.85 -10.79 -14.18
C ARG A 398 -5.75 -9.84 -13.70
N ASP A 399 -5.32 -8.93 -14.55
CA ASP A 399 -4.34 -7.88 -14.30
C ASP A 399 -4.94 -6.59 -13.74
N GLY A 400 -6.27 -6.55 -13.55
CA GLY A 400 -6.96 -5.40 -12.97
C GLY A 400 -6.54 -5.13 -11.53
N ILE A 401 -6.47 -3.86 -11.15
CA ILE A 401 -5.95 -3.41 -9.86
C ILE A 401 -7.12 -3.10 -8.92
N ALA A 402 -7.12 -3.72 -7.74
CA ALA A 402 -8.01 -3.39 -6.64
C ALA A 402 -7.29 -2.54 -5.60
N LEU A 403 -7.81 -1.34 -5.32
CA LEU A 403 -7.43 -0.57 -4.15
C LEU A 403 -8.44 -0.82 -3.04
N VAL A 404 -7.95 -1.08 -1.83
CA VAL A 404 -8.82 -1.46 -0.72
C VAL A 404 -8.61 -0.54 0.46
N ASP A 405 -9.69 0.13 0.83
CA ASP A 405 -9.72 1.13 1.90
C ASP A 405 -9.78 0.51 3.30
N SER A 406 -9.63 1.33 4.32
CA SER A 406 -9.65 0.93 5.73
C SER A 406 -11.10 0.79 6.25
N GLY A 407 -11.44 -0.38 6.77
CA GLY A 407 -12.76 -0.68 7.31
C GLY A 407 -13.05 -2.18 7.34
N ALA A 408 -14.29 -2.56 7.68
CA ALA A 408 -14.73 -3.96 7.65
C ALA A 408 -14.56 -4.58 6.25
N HIS A 409 -14.85 -3.81 5.20
CA HIS A 409 -14.68 -4.21 3.79
C HIS A 409 -13.24 -4.63 3.46
N ARG A 410 -12.21 -4.11 4.17
CA ARG A 410 -10.82 -4.56 4.01
C ARG A 410 -10.61 -6.00 4.46
N ALA A 411 -11.23 -6.41 5.57
CA ALA A 411 -11.15 -7.80 6.00
C ALA A 411 -11.82 -8.74 5.00
N PHE A 412 -12.99 -8.37 4.49
CA PHE A 412 -13.66 -9.15 3.45
C PHE A 412 -12.84 -9.22 2.16
N ALA A 413 -12.29 -8.11 1.69
CA ALA A 413 -11.44 -8.09 0.50
C ALA A 413 -10.12 -8.85 0.74
N GLY A 414 -9.48 -8.69 1.89
CA GLY A 414 -8.26 -9.43 2.24
C GLY A 414 -8.45 -10.94 2.15
N HIS A 415 -9.59 -11.43 2.66
CA HIS A 415 -9.90 -12.85 2.72
C HIS A 415 -10.44 -13.42 1.41
N TYR A 416 -11.46 -12.77 0.81
CA TYR A 416 -12.23 -13.32 -0.30
C TYR A 416 -11.72 -12.91 -1.69
N TRP A 417 -10.91 -11.85 -1.81
CA TRP A 417 -10.29 -11.47 -3.07
C TRP A 417 -9.15 -12.40 -3.46
N THR A 418 -9.10 -12.82 -4.72
CA THR A 418 -7.94 -13.54 -5.27
C THR A 418 -7.08 -12.57 -6.07
N ALA A 419 -5.83 -12.38 -5.66
CA ALA A 419 -4.82 -11.61 -6.38
C ALA A 419 -3.95 -12.54 -7.23
N TYR A 420 -3.77 -12.18 -8.49
CA TYR A 420 -3.08 -13.02 -9.48
C TYR A 420 -1.70 -12.53 -9.86
N GLU A 421 -1.42 -11.26 -9.62
CA GLU A 421 -0.17 -10.61 -10.01
C GLU A 421 0.30 -9.62 -8.94
N PRO A 422 1.61 -9.34 -8.86
CA PRO A 422 2.12 -8.25 -8.04
C PRO A 422 1.47 -6.90 -8.38
N ARG A 423 1.27 -6.06 -7.37
CA ARG A 423 0.67 -4.72 -7.50
C ARG A 423 -0.75 -4.69 -8.07
N THR A 424 -1.50 -5.80 -7.91
CA THR A 424 -2.93 -5.85 -8.29
C THR A 424 -3.87 -5.80 -7.09
N TYR A 425 -3.33 -5.80 -5.87
CA TYR A 425 -4.06 -5.55 -4.63
C TYR A 425 -3.26 -4.55 -3.80
N ILE A 426 -3.78 -3.34 -3.63
CA ILE A 426 -3.08 -2.23 -2.98
C ILE A 426 -3.90 -1.70 -1.81
N SER A 427 -3.31 -1.59 -0.63
CA SER A 427 -3.97 -1.06 0.57
C SER A 427 -2.96 -0.42 1.51
N ALA A 428 -3.32 0.70 2.16
CA ALA A 428 -2.54 1.28 3.24
C ALA A 428 -2.83 0.52 4.53
N THR A 429 -1.90 -0.35 4.95
CA THR A 429 -2.18 -1.34 6.00
C THR A 429 -1.64 -0.99 7.38
N ASN A 430 -0.53 -0.26 7.48
CA ASN A 430 0.12 0.01 8.77
C ASN A 430 -0.58 1.12 9.55
N LEU A 431 -0.61 2.36 9.05
CA LEU A 431 -1.38 3.43 9.70
C LEU A 431 -2.89 3.22 9.50
N GLY A 432 -3.29 2.79 8.31
CA GLY A 432 -4.67 2.43 8.01
C GLY A 432 -5.66 3.60 8.01
N PRO A 433 -5.37 4.76 7.41
CA PRO A 433 -6.32 5.86 7.35
C PRO A 433 -7.55 5.46 6.52
N MET A 434 -8.72 5.91 6.96
CA MET A 434 -9.95 5.78 6.20
C MET A 434 -9.97 6.79 5.04
N GLY A 435 -10.46 6.37 3.87
CA GLY A 435 -10.58 7.22 2.69
C GLY A 435 -9.32 7.31 1.83
N TRP A 436 -8.25 6.60 2.18
CA TRP A 436 -7.00 6.56 1.42
C TRP A 436 -7.18 6.07 -0.02
N ALA A 437 -7.94 4.98 -0.21
CA ALA A 437 -8.04 4.31 -1.51
C ALA A 437 -8.73 5.16 -2.59
N ILE A 438 -9.60 6.08 -2.18
CA ILE A 438 -10.40 6.90 -3.09
C ILE A 438 -9.49 7.84 -3.92
N PRO A 439 -8.70 8.75 -3.32
CA PRO A 439 -7.74 9.55 -4.07
C PRO A 439 -6.55 8.74 -4.60
N ALA A 440 -6.07 7.72 -3.87
CA ALA A 440 -4.94 6.90 -4.33
C ALA A 440 -5.21 6.24 -5.69
N ALA A 441 -6.45 5.88 -5.98
CA ALA A 441 -6.86 5.32 -7.27
C ALA A 441 -6.61 6.26 -8.44
N VAL A 442 -6.72 7.57 -8.25
CA VAL A 442 -6.37 8.57 -9.27
C VAL A 442 -4.90 8.46 -9.61
N GLY A 443 -4.04 8.39 -8.60
CA GLY A 443 -2.59 8.22 -8.81
C GLY A 443 -2.24 6.88 -9.45
N VAL A 444 -2.89 5.79 -9.05
CA VAL A 444 -2.72 4.46 -9.66
C VAL A 444 -3.13 4.49 -11.14
N GLN A 445 -4.26 5.12 -11.48
CA GLN A 445 -4.69 5.21 -12.88
C GLN A 445 -3.75 6.07 -13.72
N CYS A 446 -3.18 7.14 -13.16
CA CYS A 446 -2.13 7.93 -13.81
C CYS A 446 -0.86 7.10 -14.07
N ALA A 447 -0.50 6.22 -13.15
CA ALA A 447 0.67 5.34 -13.27
C ALA A 447 0.44 4.13 -14.21
N GLN A 448 -0.81 3.67 -14.32
CA GLN A 448 -1.23 2.46 -15.04
C GLN A 448 -2.45 2.75 -15.93
N PRO A 449 -2.31 3.59 -16.96
CA PRO A 449 -3.45 4.09 -17.75
C PRO A 449 -4.23 2.99 -18.48
N GLU A 450 -3.57 1.89 -18.85
CA GLU A 450 -4.17 0.79 -19.60
C GLU A 450 -4.89 -0.24 -18.72
N ARG A 451 -4.65 -0.23 -17.41
CA ARG A 451 -5.24 -1.22 -16.50
C ARG A 451 -6.62 -0.76 -15.99
N ARG A 452 -7.50 -1.72 -15.77
CA ARG A 452 -8.79 -1.46 -15.10
C ARG A 452 -8.59 -1.36 -13.60
N ILE A 453 -9.16 -0.32 -13.00
CA ILE A 453 -9.01 -0.03 -11.56
C ILE A 453 -10.37 -0.08 -10.89
N ALA A 454 -10.45 -0.83 -9.80
CA ALA A 454 -11.58 -0.85 -8.90
C ALA A 454 -11.16 -0.46 -7.49
N VAL A 455 -11.95 0.38 -6.83
CA VAL A 455 -11.77 0.78 -5.44
C VAL A 455 -12.82 0.08 -4.59
N ILE A 456 -12.42 -0.65 -3.57
CA ILE A 456 -13.30 -1.22 -2.56
C ILE A 456 -13.20 -0.33 -1.33
N THR A 457 -14.25 0.43 -1.07
CA THR A 457 -14.32 1.42 0.02
C THR A 457 -15.60 1.28 0.83
N GLY A 458 -15.78 2.06 1.87
CA GLY A 458 -16.96 2.09 2.71
C GLY A 458 -17.59 3.47 2.78
N ASP A 459 -18.84 3.52 3.28
CA ASP A 459 -19.59 4.75 3.51
C ASP A 459 -18.86 5.74 4.43
N GLY A 460 -18.20 5.26 5.50
CA GLY A 460 -17.35 6.10 6.35
C GLY A 460 -16.13 6.68 5.64
N CYS A 461 -15.51 5.93 4.74
CA CYS A 461 -14.39 6.39 3.92
C CYS A 461 -14.84 7.45 2.91
N MET A 462 -16.03 7.26 2.32
CA MET A 462 -16.65 8.24 1.43
C MET A 462 -16.91 9.59 2.13
N GLN A 463 -17.27 9.60 3.40
CA GLN A 463 -17.42 10.84 4.17
C GLN A 463 -16.12 11.63 4.32
N MET A 464 -14.98 10.94 4.32
CA MET A 464 -13.67 11.58 4.51
C MET A 464 -13.07 12.11 3.21
N HIS A 465 -13.04 11.30 2.16
CA HIS A 465 -12.37 11.64 0.90
C HIS A 465 -13.21 11.38 -0.36
N GLY A 466 -14.50 11.13 -0.24
CA GLY A 466 -15.40 10.87 -1.36
C GLY A 466 -15.43 12.00 -2.40
N ILE A 467 -15.14 13.24 -1.98
CA ILE A 467 -15.06 14.38 -2.89
C ILE A 467 -14.04 14.18 -4.03
N GLU A 468 -13.03 13.34 -3.85
CA GLU A 468 -12.01 13.08 -4.88
C GLU A 468 -12.53 12.24 -6.06
N VAL A 469 -13.75 11.70 -5.97
CA VAL A 469 -14.44 11.14 -7.15
C VAL A 469 -14.59 12.19 -8.25
N GLN A 470 -14.78 13.48 -7.89
CA GLN A 470 -14.79 14.58 -8.87
C GLN A 470 -13.43 14.75 -9.59
N THR A 471 -12.32 14.49 -8.88
CA THR A 471 -10.99 14.56 -9.50
C THR A 471 -10.84 13.49 -10.58
N ALA A 472 -11.24 12.25 -10.28
CA ALA A 472 -11.27 11.17 -11.27
C ALA A 472 -12.17 11.52 -12.47
N ALA A 473 -13.37 12.05 -12.23
CA ALA A 473 -14.32 12.46 -13.27
C ALA A 473 -13.78 13.61 -14.12
N ARG A 474 -13.18 14.63 -13.49
CA ARG A 474 -12.56 15.79 -14.17
C ARG A 474 -11.49 15.37 -15.17
N TYR A 475 -10.66 14.40 -14.80
CA TYR A 475 -9.60 13.89 -15.68
C TYR A 475 -10.05 12.68 -16.52
N ARG A 476 -11.34 12.33 -16.50
CA ARG A 476 -11.95 11.24 -17.28
C ARG A 476 -11.26 9.89 -17.05
N LEU A 477 -10.86 9.63 -15.82
CA LEU A 477 -10.18 8.40 -15.44
C LEU A 477 -11.20 7.26 -15.29
N PRO A 478 -11.02 6.09 -15.94
CA PRO A 478 -11.99 4.99 -15.92
C PRO A 478 -11.90 4.15 -14.63
N ILE A 479 -12.08 4.80 -13.49
CA ILE A 479 -12.03 4.17 -12.16
C ILE A 479 -13.43 3.77 -11.73
N VAL A 480 -13.59 2.55 -11.21
CA VAL A 480 -14.84 2.05 -10.64
C VAL A 480 -14.75 2.03 -9.12
N TYR A 481 -15.47 2.92 -8.45
CA TYR A 481 -15.59 2.98 -7.01
C TYR A 481 -16.74 2.09 -6.54
N VAL A 482 -16.46 1.12 -5.67
CA VAL A 482 -17.45 0.21 -5.08
C VAL A 482 -17.55 0.51 -3.59
N VAL A 483 -18.66 1.15 -3.20
CA VAL A 483 -18.94 1.50 -1.81
C VAL A 483 -19.71 0.34 -1.17
N ILE A 484 -19.06 -0.36 -0.23
CA ILE A 484 -19.74 -1.33 0.64
C ILE A 484 -20.47 -0.53 1.71
N ASN A 485 -21.68 -0.08 1.35
CA ASN A 485 -22.51 0.80 2.16
C ASN A 485 -23.36 -0.03 3.12
N ASN A 486 -22.89 -0.13 4.35
CA ASN A 486 -23.61 -0.83 5.41
C ASN A 486 -24.23 0.13 6.44
N SER A 487 -24.25 1.43 6.17
CA SER A 487 -24.78 2.50 7.03
C SER A 487 -24.17 2.48 8.45
N ALA A 488 -22.87 2.15 8.56
CA ALA A 488 -22.19 2.08 9.83
C ALA A 488 -20.67 2.18 9.70
N LEU A 489 -20.00 2.61 10.76
CA LEU A 489 -18.57 2.36 10.98
C LEU A 489 -18.39 0.86 11.29
N GLY A 490 -18.38 0.01 10.25
CA GLY A 490 -18.61 -1.43 10.34
C GLY A 490 -17.81 -2.18 11.42
N ASN A 491 -16.48 -1.96 11.50
CA ASN A 491 -15.67 -2.57 12.56
C ASN A 491 -16.06 -2.05 13.96
N VAL A 492 -16.38 -0.76 14.08
CA VAL A 492 -16.79 -0.16 15.36
C VAL A 492 -18.17 -0.69 15.74
N TRP A 493 -19.12 -0.77 14.78
CA TRP A 493 -20.44 -1.36 14.98
C TRP A 493 -20.35 -2.78 15.56
N LEU A 494 -19.51 -3.63 14.95
CA LEU A 494 -19.39 -5.02 15.38
C LEU A 494 -18.74 -5.15 16.77
N ARG A 495 -17.70 -4.37 17.07
CA ARG A 495 -17.06 -4.36 18.40
C ARG A 495 -17.95 -3.76 19.48
N ALA A 496 -18.69 -2.68 19.16
CA ALA A 496 -19.56 -2.01 20.12
C ALA A 496 -20.62 -2.96 20.71
N ARG A 497 -21.02 -4.00 19.97
CA ARG A 497 -21.98 -5.01 20.46
C ARG A 497 -21.48 -5.81 21.68
N GLN A 498 -20.18 -5.85 21.92
CA GLN A 498 -19.57 -6.50 23.08
C GLN A 498 -19.81 -5.70 24.38
N TYR A 499 -20.03 -4.39 24.25
CA TYR A 499 -20.26 -3.50 25.40
C TYR A 499 -21.75 -3.38 25.79
N GLY A 500 -22.64 -4.23 25.22
CA GLY A 500 -24.07 -4.21 25.48
C GLY A 500 -24.85 -3.25 24.57
N ALA A 501 -26.00 -2.78 25.03
CA ALA A 501 -26.84 -1.89 24.25
C ALA A 501 -26.27 -0.46 24.27
N LEU A 502 -25.69 -0.04 23.16
CA LEU A 502 -25.22 1.33 22.96
C LEU A 502 -26.17 2.08 22.02
N PRO A 503 -26.28 3.44 22.14
CA PRO A 503 -27.00 4.25 21.19
C PRO A 503 -26.47 4.02 19.75
N ALA A 504 -27.38 3.74 18.82
CA ALA A 504 -27.01 3.38 17.44
C ALA A 504 -26.25 4.52 16.73
N GLU A 505 -26.56 5.76 17.05
CA GLU A 505 -25.94 6.97 16.49
C GLU A 505 -24.43 7.08 16.75
N LEU A 506 -23.90 6.37 17.74
CA LEU A 506 -22.44 6.35 18.02
C LEU A 506 -21.65 5.57 16.96
N THR A 507 -22.31 4.70 16.22
CA THR A 507 -21.63 3.78 15.27
C THR A 507 -22.29 3.70 13.91
N SER A 508 -23.53 4.20 13.78
CA SER A 508 -24.27 4.24 12.52
C SER A 508 -23.93 5.47 11.70
N ILE A 509 -24.00 5.33 10.40
CA ILE A 509 -23.92 6.40 9.41
C ILE A 509 -25.29 6.46 8.72
N PRO A 510 -25.84 7.66 8.42
CA PRO A 510 -27.06 7.75 7.61
C PRO A 510 -26.90 7.04 6.26
N ASP A 511 -27.95 6.40 5.76
CA ASP A 511 -27.95 5.77 4.44
C ASP A 511 -27.95 6.84 3.34
N HIS A 512 -26.78 7.33 2.99
CA HIS A 512 -26.59 8.32 1.93
C HIS A 512 -26.79 7.69 0.54
N ASP A 513 -27.28 8.48 -0.41
CA ASP A 513 -27.30 8.13 -1.84
C ASP A 513 -25.93 8.44 -2.47
N TRP A 514 -24.97 7.52 -2.32
CA TRP A 514 -23.65 7.69 -2.90
C TRP A 514 -23.66 7.68 -4.43
N ALA A 515 -24.63 7.00 -5.05
CA ALA A 515 -24.82 7.04 -6.49
C ALA A 515 -25.26 8.43 -6.98
N GLY A 516 -26.19 9.06 -6.24
CA GLY A 516 -26.59 10.47 -6.47
C GLY A 516 -25.44 11.44 -6.27
N PHE A 517 -24.66 11.25 -5.21
CA PHE A 517 -23.45 12.04 -4.94
C PHE A 517 -22.43 11.95 -6.10
N ALA A 518 -22.16 10.74 -6.60
CA ALA A 518 -21.24 10.56 -7.73
C ALA A 518 -21.74 11.27 -9.02
N ARG A 519 -23.04 11.19 -9.29
CA ARG A 519 -23.64 11.91 -10.44
C ARG A 519 -23.50 13.42 -10.30
N ALA A 520 -23.67 13.97 -9.10
CA ALA A 520 -23.46 15.39 -8.83
C ALA A 520 -22.00 15.84 -9.05
N LEU A 521 -21.05 14.92 -8.90
CA LEU A 521 -19.60 15.13 -9.14
C LEU A 521 -19.16 14.82 -10.57
N GLY A 522 -20.08 14.53 -11.51
CA GLY A 522 -19.76 14.25 -12.91
C GLY A 522 -19.38 12.80 -13.23
N ALA A 523 -19.53 11.87 -12.28
CA ALA A 523 -19.32 10.44 -12.48
C ALA A 523 -20.65 9.70 -12.77
N GLN A 524 -20.58 8.46 -13.26
CA GLN A 524 -21.75 7.59 -13.30
C GLN A 524 -22.05 7.04 -11.88
N GLY A 525 -23.32 6.93 -11.53
CA GLY A 525 -23.73 6.41 -10.22
C GLY A 525 -24.78 5.32 -10.33
N PHE A 526 -24.53 4.18 -9.70
CA PHE A 526 -25.40 3.01 -9.65
C PHE A 526 -25.69 2.62 -8.20
N THR A 527 -26.91 2.15 -7.92
CA THR A 527 -27.26 1.59 -6.60
C THR A 527 -27.66 0.13 -6.77
N VAL A 528 -27.07 -0.76 -5.98
CA VAL A 528 -27.36 -2.20 -5.99
C VAL A 528 -27.92 -2.62 -4.63
N ARG A 529 -29.13 -3.15 -4.63
CA ARG A 529 -29.85 -3.66 -3.42
C ARG A 529 -30.09 -5.16 -3.46
N ASP A 530 -30.07 -5.75 -4.65
CA ASP A 530 -30.29 -7.18 -4.89
C ASP A 530 -28.98 -7.81 -5.40
N PRO A 531 -28.48 -8.88 -4.77
CA PRO A 531 -27.26 -9.55 -5.22
C PRO A 531 -27.34 -10.09 -6.66
N ALA A 532 -28.53 -10.32 -7.20
CA ALA A 532 -28.69 -10.72 -8.60
C ALA A 532 -28.29 -9.63 -9.62
N GLN A 533 -28.23 -8.37 -9.20
CA GLN A 533 -27.85 -7.24 -10.05
C GLN A 533 -26.34 -6.98 -10.09
N LEU A 534 -25.55 -7.59 -9.18
CA LEU A 534 -24.12 -7.29 -9.01
C LEU A 534 -23.33 -7.46 -10.31
N ASP A 535 -23.43 -8.65 -10.93
CA ASP A 535 -22.61 -8.99 -12.11
C ASP A 535 -22.88 -8.04 -13.28
N ALA A 536 -24.16 -7.78 -13.59
CA ALA A 536 -24.54 -6.88 -14.67
C ALA A 536 -24.10 -5.43 -14.39
N THR A 537 -24.23 -4.96 -13.14
CA THR A 537 -23.84 -3.59 -12.78
C THR A 537 -22.33 -3.40 -12.82
N PHE A 538 -21.55 -4.38 -12.33
CA PHE A 538 -20.08 -4.31 -12.41
C PHE A 538 -19.59 -4.32 -13.86
N GLN A 539 -20.15 -5.18 -14.71
CA GLN A 539 -19.81 -5.21 -16.13
C GLN A 539 -20.16 -3.88 -16.82
N GLN A 540 -21.33 -3.32 -16.54
CA GLN A 540 -21.75 -2.03 -17.09
C GLN A 540 -20.80 -0.90 -16.67
N ALA A 541 -20.44 -0.81 -15.39
CA ALA A 541 -19.56 0.23 -14.88
C ALA A 541 -18.13 0.10 -15.45
N LEU A 542 -17.59 -1.12 -15.53
CA LEU A 542 -16.26 -1.37 -16.11
C LEU A 542 -16.21 -1.10 -17.63
N ALA A 543 -17.32 -1.35 -18.34
CA ALA A 543 -17.42 -1.09 -19.78
C ALA A 543 -17.62 0.39 -20.12
N ALA A 544 -18.05 1.21 -19.17
CA ALA A 544 -18.39 2.62 -19.40
C ALA A 544 -17.20 3.49 -19.85
N GLY A 545 -15.96 3.08 -19.56
CA GLY A 545 -14.74 3.80 -19.95
C GLY A 545 -14.60 5.19 -19.31
N THR A 546 -15.33 5.46 -18.24
CA THR A 546 -15.32 6.69 -17.45
C THR A 546 -15.46 6.38 -15.98
N THR A 547 -15.28 7.40 -15.13
CA THR A 547 -15.47 7.26 -13.68
C THR A 547 -16.88 6.81 -13.33
N ALA A 548 -16.99 5.76 -12.52
CA ALA A 548 -18.27 5.22 -12.05
C ALA A 548 -18.20 4.91 -10.55
N LEU A 549 -19.34 5.04 -9.87
CA LEU A 549 -19.50 4.64 -8.48
C LEU A 549 -20.70 3.72 -8.33
N ILE A 550 -20.52 2.61 -7.62
CA ILE A 550 -21.55 1.63 -7.33
C ILE A 550 -21.77 1.60 -5.82
N ASP A 551 -22.94 2.03 -5.39
CA ASP A 551 -23.42 2.02 -4.01
C ASP A 551 -24.07 0.66 -3.72
N VAL A 552 -23.32 -0.26 -3.11
CA VAL A 552 -23.79 -1.61 -2.75
C VAL A 552 -24.36 -1.59 -1.33
N LYS A 553 -25.68 -1.80 -1.19
CA LYS A 553 -26.37 -1.83 0.12
C LYS A 553 -26.07 -3.14 0.84
N ALA A 554 -25.14 -3.08 1.79
CA ALA A 554 -24.56 -4.23 2.45
C ALA A 554 -25.07 -4.43 3.88
N ASP A 555 -25.01 -5.67 4.38
CA ASP A 555 -25.39 -6.02 5.75
C ASP A 555 -24.27 -5.67 6.75
N LYS A 556 -24.57 -4.76 7.68
CA LYS A 556 -23.63 -4.37 8.76
C LYS A 556 -23.39 -5.45 9.82
N ASN A 557 -24.25 -6.46 9.88
CA ASN A 557 -24.16 -7.53 10.88
C ASN A 557 -23.30 -8.72 10.44
N CYS A 558 -22.81 -8.70 9.20
CA CYS A 558 -21.89 -9.73 8.72
C CYS A 558 -20.57 -9.67 9.51
N PRO A 559 -20.21 -10.75 10.23
CA PRO A 559 -18.94 -10.82 10.95
C PRO A 559 -17.79 -10.77 9.96
N THR A 560 -16.74 -9.98 10.27
CA THR A 560 -15.55 -9.91 9.44
C THR A 560 -14.78 -11.24 9.46
N PRO A 561 -14.16 -11.67 8.34
CA PRO A 561 -13.39 -12.91 8.27
C PRO A 561 -11.98 -12.73 8.86
N VAL A 562 -11.93 -12.33 10.12
CA VAL A 562 -10.70 -12.26 10.93
C VAL A 562 -10.81 -13.35 11.98
N TYR A 563 -9.88 -14.31 11.97
CA TYR A 563 -9.92 -15.48 12.82
C TYR A 563 -8.77 -15.40 13.84
N ASP A 564 -9.10 -15.68 15.10
CA ASP A 564 -8.12 -15.90 16.15
C ASP A 564 -7.85 -17.41 16.25
N PHE A 565 -6.61 -17.78 15.99
CA PHE A 565 -6.20 -19.18 16.11
C PHE A 565 -6.25 -19.68 17.56
N ASN A 566 -6.01 -18.80 18.54
CA ASN A 566 -5.99 -19.17 19.96
C ASN A 566 -7.39 -19.45 20.51
N ALA A 567 -8.37 -18.65 20.10
CA ALA A 567 -9.75 -18.76 20.59
C ALA A 567 -10.57 -19.82 19.84
N GLY A 568 -10.08 -20.35 18.71
CA GLY A 568 -10.89 -21.20 17.83
C GLY A 568 -12.13 -20.49 17.28
N ALA A 569 -12.20 -19.17 17.42
CA ALA A 569 -13.33 -18.31 17.12
C ALA A 569 -12.85 -17.09 16.30
N ARG A 570 -13.80 -16.32 15.79
CA ARG A 570 -13.49 -15.07 15.10
C ARG A 570 -12.99 -14.01 16.07
N ALA A 571 -11.79 -13.49 15.84
CA ALA A 571 -11.28 -12.36 16.60
C ALA A 571 -11.95 -11.07 16.15
N TRP A 572 -12.45 -10.33 17.08
CA TRP A 572 -12.98 -8.98 16.87
C TRP A 572 -11.94 -7.88 17.06
N SER A 573 -10.75 -8.33 17.36
CA SER A 573 -9.50 -7.62 17.63
C SER A 573 -9.46 -6.10 17.71
N TYR A 574 -8.98 -5.65 18.63
CA TYR A 574 -7.99 -4.83 19.30
C TYR A 574 -8.22 -5.07 20.78
N HIS A 575 -7.36 -5.83 21.40
CA HIS A 575 -7.31 -6.10 22.83
C HIS A 575 -8.52 -6.81 23.47
N GLU A 576 -8.39 -8.08 23.73
CA GLU A 576 -8.59 -8.55 25.07
C GLU A 576 -7.28 -8.47 25.84
#